data_81ae9107ca35b2ee49c1682c61de56c0
#
_entry.id   81ae9107ca35b2ee49c1682c61de56c0
#
_cell.length_a   1.000
_cell.length_b   1.000
_cell.length_c   1.000
_cell.angle_alpha   90.00
_cell.angle_beta   90.00
_cell.angle_gamma   90.00
#
_symmetry.space_group_name_H-M   'P 1'
#
loop_
_entity.id
_entity.type
_entity.pdbx_description
1 polymer ?
#
loop_
_entity_poly.entity_id
_entity_poly.type
_entity_poly.pdbx_seq_one_letter_code
_entity_poly.pdbx_strand_id
1 'polypeptide(L)'
;MVNEFQHTWAIVLGGSSGLGLASAKKLAESGMNICIIHRNTRVELPEIERDFEIIKANNISFLSFNVDALQLEKQEEIINKIKIEIGSNKVKCLLHSIAKGSLKSMSSENSLTNDDFLVTTNAMAISLYDWTKAIFNANLFHEDARIISFTSEGSHRTIPNYGAVSAAKASLEAISRQIAYEFAAFGIKSNCIQAGVTDTKSLQMIPNSAKIKEMAIRRNPF
;
A
#
# COMPACT_ATOMS: atom_id res chain seq x y z
N MET A 1 -13.80 -24.96 0.45
CA MET A 1 -13.84 -23.59 1.02
C MET A 1 -14.67 -22.75 0.07
N VAL A 2 -15.67 -22.02 0.57
CA VAL A 2 -16.43 -21.06 -0.26
C VAL A 2 -15.46 -19.96 -0.64
N ASN A 3 -15.18 -19.77 -1.93
CA ASN A 3 -14.37 -18.65 -2.41
C ASN A 3 -15.20 -17.36 -2.28
N GLU A 4 -15.17 -16.76 -1.13
CA GLU A 4 -15.97 -15.59 -0.73
C GLU A 4 -15.71 -14.37 -1.65
N PHE A 5 -14.57 -14.33 -2.33
CA PHE A 5 -14.14 -13.20 -3.15
C PHE A 5 -14.08 -13.49 -4.65
N GLN A 6 -14.70 -14.60 -5.11
CA GLN A 6 -14.77 -14.90 -6.55
C GLN A 6 -15.35 -13.72 -7.33
N HIS A 7 -14.76 -13.46 -8.52
CA HIS A 7 -15.15 -12.36 -9.40
C HIS A 7 -14.93 -10.93 -8.85
N THR A 8 -14.25 -10.80 -7.71
CA THR A 8 -13.84 -9.49 -7.19
C THR A 8 -12.34 -9.28 -7.36
N TRP A 9 -11.91 -8.01 -7.33
CA TRP A 9 -10.51 -7.63 -7.51
C TRP A 9 -9.94 -6.88 -6.31
N ALA A 10 -8.67 -7.14 -6.01
CA ALA A 10 -7.85 -6.25 -5.20
C ALA A 10 -6.87 -5.49 -6.08
N ILE A 11 -6.79 -4.17 -5.92
CA ILE A 11 -5.69 -3.34 -6.44
C ILE A 11 -4.71 -3.12 -5.29
N VAL A 12 -3.45 -3.52 -5.49
CA VAL A 12 -2.40 -3.45 -4.46
C VAL A 12 -1.31 -2.50 -4.91
N LEU A 13 -1.23 -1.33 -4.29
CA LEU A 13 -0.18 -0.36 -4.51
C LEU A 13 1.04 -0.72 -3.66
N GLY A 14 2.19 -1.00 -4.29
CA GLY A 14 3.38 -1.48 -3.59
C GLY A 14 3.31 -2.97 -3.24
N GLY A 15 2.75 -3.80 -4.14
CA GLY A 15 2.52 -5.23 -3.92
C GLY A 15 3.68 -6.16 -4.30
N SER A 16 4.86 -5.64 -4.65
CA SER A 16 6.02 -6.47 -5.05
C SER A 16 6.89 -6.96 -3.88
N SER A 17 6.62 -6.52 -2.65
CA SER A 17 7.39 -6.93 -1.47
C SER A 17 6.64 -6.66 -0.17
N GLY A 18 7.17 -7.17 0.95
CA GLY A 18 6.73 -6.85 2.30
C GLY A 18 5.24 -7.11 2.56
N LEU A 19 4.60 -6.20 3.28
CA LEU A 19 3.19 -6.33 3.69
C LEU A 19 2.23 -6.34 2.49
N GLY A 20 2.53 -5.56 1.44
CA GLY A 20 1.72 -5.53 0.22
C GLY A 20 1.70 -6.88 -0.49
N LEU A 21 2.87 -7.49 -0.68
CA LEU A 21 2.99 -8.81 -1.30
C LEU A 21 2.34 -9.90 -0.45
N ALA A 22 2.59 -9.91 0.86
CA ALA A 22 1.98 -10.89 1.77
C ALA A 22 0.45 -10.80 1.75
N SER A 23 -0.09 -9.59 1.73
CA SER A 23 -1.53 -9.36 1.61
C SER A 23 -2.08 -9.82 0.25
N ALA A 24 -1.38 -9.54 -0.85
CA ALA A 24 -1.77 -9.98 -2.18
C ALA A 24 -1.84 -11.52 -2.27
N LYS A 25 -0.84 -12.22 -1.72
CA LYS A 25 -0.84 -13.69 -1.63
C LYS A 25 -2.04 -14.19 -0.84
N LYS A 26 -2.32 -13.60 0.32
CA LYS A 26 -3.45 -14.02 1.18
C LYS A 26 -4.81 -13.78 0.55
N LEU A 27 -4.99 -12.65 -0.14
CA LEU A 27 -6.23 -12.36 -0.87
C LEU A 27 -6.43 -13.32 -2.05
N ALA A 28 -5.35 -13.68 -2.77
CA ALA A 28 -5.39 -14.68 -3.85
C ALA A 28 -5.79 -16.06 -3.34
N GLU A 29 -5.24 -16.52 -2.20
CA GLU A 29 -5.64 -17.76 -1.53
C GLU A 29 -7.14 -17.80 -1.18
N SER A 30 -7.74 -16.64 -0.96
CA SER A 30 -9.16 -16.48 -0.69
C SER A 30 -10.02 -16.33 -1.96
N GLY A 31 -9.43 -16.49 -3.16
CA GLY A 31 -10.10 -16.46 -4.45
C GLY A 31 -10.28 -15.08 -5.07
N MET A 32 -9.64 -14.03 -4.52
CA MET A 32 -9.69 -12.68 -5.08
C MET A 32 -8.72 -12.52 -6.25
N ASN A 33 -9.17 -11.93 -7.35
CA ASN A 33 -8.29 -11.54 -8.45
C ASN A 33 -7.39 -10.38 -8.01
N ILE A 34 -6.14 -10.38 -8.47
CA ILE A 34 -5.12 -9.45 -7.97
C ILE A 34 -4.58 -8.57 -9.10
N CYS A 35 -4.54 -7.28 -8.85
CA CYS A 35 -3.83 -6.30 -9.66
C CYS A 35 -2.74 -5.63 -8.81
N ILE A 36 -1.47 -5.81 -9.17
CA ILE A 36 -0.34 -5.22 -8.46
C ILE A 36 0.23 -4.04 -9.26
N ILE A 37 0.41 -2.90 -8.56
CA ILE A 37 1.13 -1.76 -9.09
C ILE A 37 2.41 -1.62 -8.27
N HIS A 38 3.55 -1.68 -8.95
CA HIS A 38 4.86 -1.67 -8.32
C HIS A 38 5.87 -0.89 -9.15
N ARG A 39 6.99 -0.50 -8.53
CA ARG A 39 8.10 0.17 -9.22
C ARG A 39 9.41 -0.47 -8.81
N ASN A 40 9.94 -1.30 -9.68
CA ASN A 40 11.15 -2.07 -9.44
C ASN A 40 12.11 -1.98 -10.61
N THR A 41 13.40 -2.13 -10.31
CA THR A 41 14.46 -2.20 -11.30
C THR A 41 14.44 -3.52 -12.06
N ARG A 42 15.05 -3.55 -13.25
CA ARG A 42 15.16 -4.79 -14.05
C ARG A 42 15.85 -5.93 -13.30
N VAL A 43 16.78 -5.62 -12.41
CA VAL A 43 17.52 -6.62 -11.62
C VAL A 43 16.63 -7.32 -10.59
N GLU A 44 15.62 -6.63 -10.05
CA GLU A 44 14.70 -7.16 -9.05
C GLU A 44 13.57 -8.02 -9.67
N LEU A 45 13.26 -7.80 -10.96
CA LEU A 45 12.11 -8.46 -11.61
C LEU A 45 12.11 -9.99 -11.52
N PRO A 46 13.25 -10.71 -11.71
CA PRO A 46 13.22 -12.18 -11.65
C PRO A 46 12.80 -12.76 -10.29
N GLU A 47 13.12 -12.06 -9.19
CA GLU A 47 12.66 -12.44 -7.84
C GLU A 47 11.16 -12.17 -7.68
N ILE A 48 10.72 -11.00 -8.12
CA ILE A 48 9.33 -10.56 -8.04
C ILE A 48 8.42 -11.46 -8.87
N GLU A 49 8.83 -11.85 -10.07
CA GLU A 49 8.08 -12.74 -10.95
C GLU A 49 7.86 -14.12 -10.31
N ARG A 50 8.86 -14.65 -9.59
CA ARG A 50 8.68 -15.89 -8.81
C ARG A 50 7.60 -15.75 -7.74
N ASP A 51 7.55 -14.63 -7.05
CA ASP A 51 6.50 -14.33 -6.08
C ASP A 51 5.12 -14.20 -6.75
N PHE A 52 5.07 -13.61 -7.94
CA PHE A 52 3.83 -13.48 -8.70
C PHE A 52 3.30 -14.82 -9.22
N GLU A 53 4.18 -15.77 -9.57
CA GLU A 53 3.76 -17.13 -9.92
C GLU A 53 3.06 -17.84 -8.76
N ILE A 54 3.48 -17.60 -7.51
CA ILE A 54 2.79 -18.11 -6.31
C ILE A 54 1.37 -17.56 -6.21
N ILE A 55 1.17 -16.28 -6.56
CA ILE A 55 -0.16 -15.67 -6.58
C ILE A 55 -1.03 -16.30 -7.66
N LYS A 56 -0.50 -16.44 -8.88
CA LYS A 56 -1.21 -17.01 -10.04
C LYS A 56 -1.60 -18.48 -9.82
N ALA A 57 -0.82 -19.23 -9.04
CA ALA A 57 -1.09 -20.65 -8.73
C ALA A 57 -2.44 -20.87 -7.99
N ASN A 58 -3.09 -19.81 -7.50
CA ASN A 58 -4.41 -19.88 -6.87
C ASN A 58 -5.59 -19.88 -7.86
N ASN A 59 -5.35 -20.04 -9.17
CA ASN A 59 -6.39 -20.04 -10.21
C ASN A 59 -7.24 -18.75 -10.24
N ILE A 60 -6.61 -17.62 -10.01
CA ILE A 60 -7.22 -16.29 -10.08
C ILE A 60 -6.70 -15.52 -11.30
N SER A 61 -7.41 -14.47 -11.70
CA SER A 61 -6.89 -13.52 -12.68
C SER A 61 -5.87 -12.59 -12.03
N PHE A 62 -4.74 -12.37 -12.73
CA PHE A 62 -3.63 -11.59 -12.22
C PHE A 62 -3.17 -10.53 -13.23
N LEU A 63 -3.00 -9.29 -12.74
CA LEU A 63 -2.44 -8.18 -13.49
C LEU A 63 -1.26 -7.58 -12.71
N SER A 64 -0.23 -7.12 -13.41
CA SER A 64 0.84 -6.34 -12.81
C SER A 64 1.30 -5.21 -13.71
N PHE A 65 1.62 -4.07 -13.10
CA PHE A 65 2.12 -2.88 -13.78
C PHE A 65 3.39 -2.38 -13.07
N ASN A 66 4.53 -2.47 -13.76
CA ASN A 66 5.80 -1.92 -13.25
C ASN A 66 5.91 -0.45 -13.64
N VAL A 67 5.29 0.41 -12.85
CA VAL A 67 5.23 1.86 -13.06
C VAL A 67 5.27 2.61 -11.73
N ASP A 68 5.61 3.91 -11.78
CA ASP A 68 5.48 4.76 -10.59
C ASP A 68 4.01 5.12 -10.34
N ALA A 69 3.43 4.59 -9.26
CA ALA A 69 2.04 4.82 -8.85
C ALA A 69 1.73 6.29 -8.50
N LEU A 70 2.75 7.15 -8.41
CA LEU A 70 2.61 8.57 -8.08
C LEU A 70 2.46 9.46 -9.31
N GLN A 71 2.62 8.92 -10.53
CA GLN A 71 2.43 9.66 -11.77
C GLN A 71 0.97 9.62 -12.20
N LEU A 72 0.26 10.76 -12.09
CA LEU A 72 -1.18 10.86 -12.35
C LEU A 72 -1.55 10.45 -13.79
N GLU A 73 -0.72 10.81 -14.78
CA GLU A 73 -0.91 10.41 -16.19
C GLU A 73 -0.85 8.88 -16.33
N LYS A 74 0.10 8.24 -15.67
CA LYS A 74 0.20 6.77 -15.65
C LYS A 74 -0.94 6.11 -14.88
N GLN A 75 -1.42 6.75 -13.83
CA GLN A 75 -2.58 6.27 -13.07
C GLN A 75 -3.82 6.17 -13.98
N GLU A 76 -4.11 7.19 -14.78
CA GLU A 76 -5.24 7.19 -15.70
C GLU A 76 -5.10 6.07 -16.76
N GLU A 77 -3.92 5.91 -17.37
CA GLU A 77 -3.64 4.82 -18.30
C GLU A 77 -3.90 3.45 -17.68
N ILE A 78 -3.45 3.25 -16.43
CA ILE A 78 -3.62 1.99 -15.70
C ILE A 78 -5.08 1.74 -15.36
N ILE A 79 -5.80 2.73 -14.87
CA ILE A 79 -7.24 2.62 -14.56
C ILE A 79 -8.02 2.21 -15.81
N ASN A 80 -7.73 2.80 -16.97
CA ASN A 80 -8.37 2.42 -18.22
C ASN A 80 -8.05 0.97 -18.63
N LYS A 81 -6.81 0.51 -18.48
CA LYS A 81 -6.43 -0.89 -18.71
C LYS A 81 -7.12 -1.83 -17.74
N ILE A 82 -7.13 -1.51 -16.43
CA ILE A 82 -7.84 -2.30 -15.43
C ILE A 82 -9.31 -2.42 -15.80
N LYS A 83 -9.97 -1.32 -16.18
CA LYS A 83 -11.39 -1.32 -16.57
C LYS A 83 -11.69 -2.27 -17.71
N ILE A 84 -10.82 -2.33 -18.71
CA ILE A 84 -10.95 -3.26 -19.85
C ILE A 84 -10.79 -4.71 -19.39
N GLU A 85 -9.74 -4.99 -18.61
CA GLU A 85 -9.35 -6.35 -18.19
C GLU A 85 -10.34 -6.97 -17.19
N ILE A 86 -10.85 -6.18 -16.25
CA ILE A 86 -11.79 -6.70 -15.26
C ILE A 86 -13.23 -6.78 -15.78
N GLY A 87 -13.56 -6.10 -16.90
CA GLY A 87 -14.87 -6.13 -17.52
C GLY A 87 -15.99 -5.67 -16.58
N SER A 88 -16.98 -6.52 -16.35
CA SER A 88 -18.11 -6.25 -15.42
C SER A 88 -17.76 -6.45 -13.94
N ASN A 89 -16.62 -7.06 -13.63
CA ASN A 89 -16.17 -7.29 -12.25
C ASN A 89 -15.84 -5.96 -11.56
N LYS A 90 -15.74 -6.00 -10.24
CA LYS A 90 -15.54 -4.80 -9.42
C LYS A 90 -14.36 -4.95 -8.46
N VAL A 91 -13.77 -3.81 -8.10
CA VAL A 91 -12.70 -3.69 -7.12
C VAL A 91 -13.29 -3.71 -5.72
N LYS A 92 -13.12 -4.80 -5.00
CA LYS A 92 -13.56 -4.96 -3.61
C LYS A 92 -12.53 -4.48 -2.61
N CYS A 93 -11.25 -4.48 -2.99
CA CYS A 93 -10.16 -4.02 -2.11
C CYS A 93 -9.20 -3.09 -2.85
N LEU A 94 -8.94 -1.92 -2.28
CA LEU A 94 -7.77 -1.10 -2.58
C LEU A 94 -6.82 -1.20 -1.40
N LEU A 95 -5.64 -1.80 -1.61
CA LEU A 95 -4.60 -1.91 -0.60
C LEU A 95 -3.45 -0.94 -0.90
N HIS A 96 -3.21 0.01 0.00
CA HIS A 96 -2.12 0.97 -0.12
C HIS A 96 -0.95 0.55 0.77
N SER A 97 0.14 0.08 0.15
CA SER A 97 1.36 -0.40 0.81
C SER A 97 2.62 0.32 0.30
N ILE A 98 2.50 1.59 -0.08
CA ILE A 98 3.65 2.39 -0.50
C ILE A 98 4.40 2.86 0.73
N ALA A 99 5.70 2.55 0.79
CA ALA A 99 6.62 2.89 1.88
C ALA A 99 7.85 3.65 1.35
N LYS A 100 7.63 4.69 0.53
CA LYS A 100 8.69 5.54 -0.04
C LYS A 100 8.75 6.86 0.73
N GLY A 101 9.82 7.06 1.51
CA GLY A 101 9.99 8.30 2.27
C GLY A 101 11.42 8.52 2.74
N SER A 102 11.69 9.76 3.17
CA SER A 102 13.01 10.20 3.63
C SER A 102 13.21 9.89 5.12
N LEU A 103 14.33 9.26 5.43
CA LEU A 103 14.75 8.85 6.78
C LEU A 103 15.99 9.64 7.21
N LYS A 104 15.87 10.96 7.26
CA LYS A 104 16.94 11.90 7.68
C LYS A 104 16.62 12.51 9.03
N SER A 105 17.64 12.97 9.74
CA SER A 105 17.46 13.79 10.96
C SER A 105 16.81 15.13 10.63
N MET A 106 16.08 15.71 11.59
CA MET A 106 15.58 17.09 11.48
C MET A 106 16.62 18.15 11.86
N SER A 107 17.72 17.77 12.54
CA SER A 107 18.66 18.72 13.16
C SER A 107 20.13 18.49 12.80
N SER A 108 20.44 17.52 11.92
CA SER A 108 21.83 17.30 11.47
C SER A 108 22.20 18.21 10.30
N GLU A 109 23.47 18.24 9.94
CA GLU A 109 23.97 18.97 8.78
C GLU A 109 23.26 18.54 7.48
N ASN A 110 22.99 17.25 7.29
CA ASN A 110 22.16 16.71 6.20
C ASN A 110 20.74 16.45 6.72
N SER A 111 20.04 17.51 7.13
CA SER A 111 18.69 17.42 7.69
C SER A 111 17.60 17.27 6.63
N LEU A 112 16.36 16.96 7.12
CA LEU A 112 15.16 16.96 6.29
C LEU A 112 14.95 18.36 5.66
N THR A 113 14.60 18.36 4.39
CA THR A 113 14.19 19.53 3.63
C THR A 113 12.68 19.57 3.45
N ASN A 114 12.15 20.70 2.98
CA ASN A 114 10.75 20.80 2.59
C ASN A 114 10.37 19.72 1.55
N ASP A 115 11.22 19.50 0.56
CA ASP A 115 10.98 18.50 -0.49
C ASP A 115 10.93 17.07 0.06
N ASP A 116 11.75 16.74 1.07
CA ASP A 116 11.68 15.46 1.75
C ASP A 116 10.28 15.22 2.37
N PHE A 117 9.69 16.25 2.99
CA PHE A 117 8.32 16.17 3.52
C PHE A 117 7.28 16.04 2.42
N LEU A 118 7.36 16.88 1.38
CA LEU A 118 6.40 16.86 0.26
C LEU A 118 6.40 15.52 -0.47
N VAL A 119 7.58 15.03 -0.86
CA VAL A 119 7.72 13.75 -1.58
C VAL A 119 7.25 12.57 -0.72
N THR A 120 7.59 12.57 0.58
CA THR A 120 7.17 11.50 1.50
C THR A 120 5.66 11.51 1.73
N THR A 121 5.09 12.68 1.98
CA THR A 121 3.64 12.83 2.22
C THR A 121 2.84 12.50 0.97
N ASN A 122 3.29 12.95 -0.20
CA ASN A 122 2.67 12.58 -1.47
C ASN A 122 2.66 11.06 -1.66
N ALA A 123 3.80 10.41 -1.45
CA ALA A 123 3.95 8.97 -1.68
C ALA A 123 3.17 8.11 -0.68
N MET A 124 3.18 8.46 0.62
CA MET A 124 2.65 7.60 1.68
C MET A 124 1.23 7.97 2.13
N ALA A 125 0.71 9.15 1.75
CA ALA A 125 -0.58 9.64 2.21
C ALA A 125 -1.48 10.11 1.06
N ILE A 126 -1.07 11.13 0.30
CA ILE A 126 -1.92 11.75 -0.73
C ILE A 126 -2.27 10.74 -1.82
N SER A 127 -1.35 9.91 -2.22
CA SER A 127 -1.58 8.87 -3.24
C SER A 127 -2.71 7.89 -2.88
N LEU A 128 -3.02 7.68 -1.59
CA LEU A 128 -4.21 6.92 -1.19
C LEU A 128 -5.49 7.57 -1.71
N TYR A 129 -5.60 8.89 -1.55
CA TYR A 129 -6.77 9.65 -2.04
C TYR A 129 -6.81 9.65 -3.57
N ASP A 130 -5.67 9.88 -4.23
CA ASP A 130 -5.61 9.94 -5.69
C ASP A 130 -6.11 8.63 -6.32
N TRP A 131 -5.64 7.50 -5.83
CA TRP A 131 -6.09 6.18 -6.30
C TRP A 131 -7.55 5.89 -5.94
N THR A 132 -7.98 6.29 -4.73
CA THR A 132 -9.40 6.17 -4.34
C THR A 132 -10.28 6.94 -5.30
N LYS A 133 -9.95 8.21 -5.58
CA LYS A 133 -10.70 9.06 -6.49
C LYS A 133 -10.70 8.53 -7.93
N ALA A 134 -9.56 8.05 -8.42
CA ALA A 134 -9.46 7.51 -9.78
C ALA A 134 -10.32 6.26 -9.97
N ILE A 135 -10.27 5.30 -9.02
CA ILE A 135 -11.10 4.08 -9.04
C ILE A 135 -12.59 4.43 -8.93
N PHE A 136 -12.93 5.38 -8.05
CA PHE A 136 -14.30 5.85 -7.84
C PHE A 136 -14.88 6.51 -9.10
N ASN A 137 -14.16 7.45 -9.69
CA ASN A 137 -14.58 8.16 -10.91
C ASN A 137 -14.75 7.22 -12.11
N ALA A 138 -13.95 6.14 -12.17
CA ALA A 138 -14.08 5.10 -13.18
C ALA A 138 -15.26 4.13 -12.94
N ASN A 139 -16.00 4.29 -11.83
CA ASN A 139 -17.09 3.41 -11.37
C ASN A 139 -16.64 1.94 -11.23
N LEU A 140 -15.43 1.72 -10.69
CA LEU A 140 -14.86 0.40 -10.55
C LEU A 140 -15.04 -0.22 -9.16
N PHE A 141 -15.35 0.57 -8.12
CA PHE A 141 -15.57 0.02 -6.79
C PHE A 141 -16.80 -0.89 -6.72
N HIS A 142 -16.66 -1.97 -5.95
CA HIS A 142 -17.77 -2.80 -5.52
C HIS A 142 -18.67 -2.03 -4.54
N GLU A 143 -19.96 -2.33 -4.49
CA GLU A 143 -20.93 -1.71 -3.56
C GLU A 143 -20.58 -1.89 -2.08
N ASP A 144 -19.74 -2.87 -1.75
CA ASP A 144 -19.17 -3.12 -0.43
C ASP A 144 -17.66 -3.22 -0.54
N ALA A 145 -16.97 -2.09 -0.77
CA ALA A 145 -15.53 -2.04 -0.96
C ALA A 145 -14.76 -1.72 0.34
N ARG A 146 -13.51 -2.14 0.37
CA ARG A 146 -12.56 -1.89 1.46
C ARG A 146 -11.34 -1.17 0.93
N ILE A 147 -10.99 -0.06 1.57
CA ILE A 147 -9.71 0.61 1.39
C ILE A 147 -8.88 0.33 2.64
N ILE A 148 -7.73 -0.29 2.44
CA ILE A 148 -6.81 -0.66 3.52
C ILE A 148 -5.47 0.00 3.26
N SER A 149 -4.90 0.62 4.29
CA SER A 149 -3.57 1.20 4.23
C SER A 149 -2.73 0.81 5.44
N PHE A 150 -1.40 0.78 5.28
CA PHE A 150 -0.50 0.48 6.39
C PHE A 150 0.04 1.75 7.00
N THR A 151 -0.29 1.97 8.28
CA THR A 151 0.28 3.03 9.11
C THR A 151 1.42 2.51 9.98
N SER A 152 1.89 3.30 10.91
CA SER A 152 3.02 3.02 11.78
C SER A 152 2.79 3.60 13.16
N GLU A 153 3.30 2.95 14.21
CA GLU A 153 3.41 3.53 15.55
C GLU A 153 4.08 4.92 15.52
N GLY A 154 4.96 5.14 14.54
CA GLY A 154 5.64 6.41 14.34
C GLY A 154 4.75 7.57 13.88
N SER A 155 3.45 7.37 13.62
CA SER A 155 2.48 8.45 13.40
C SER A 155 2.20 9.26 14.66
N HIS A 156 2.35 8.67 15.84
CA HIS A 156 2.06 9.26 17.15
C HIS A 156 3.17 9.04 18.20
N ARG A 157 4.21 8.28 17.87
CA ARG A 157 5.41 8.09 18.70
C ARG A 157 6.65 8.58 17.98
N THR A 158 7.58 9.15 18.74
CA THR A 158 8.84 9.65 18.17
C THR A 158 9.80 8.50 17.91
N ILE A 159 10.32 8.47 16.69
CA ILE A 159 11.37 7.56 16.24
C ILE A 159 12.49 8.42 15.63
N PRO A 160 13.77 8.20 15.97
CA PRO A 160 14.88 8.94 15.37
C PRO A 160 14.88 8.86 13.85
N ASN A 161 15.14 9.98 13.18
CA ASN A 161 15.17 10.12 11.71
C ASN A 161 13.86 9.79 10.98
N TYR A 162 12.74 9.84 11.68
CA TYR A 162 11.44 9.43 11.15
C TYR A 162 10.48 10.60 10.87
N GLY A 163 10.96 11.84 10.97
CA GLY A 163 10.11 13.04 10.95
C GLY A 163 9.19 13.15 9.73
N ALA A 164 9.73 13.01 8.53
CA ALA A 164 8.93 13.05 7.30
C ALA A 164 7.94 11.88 7.20
N VAL A 165 8.37 10.66 7.55
CA VAL A 165 7.51 9.47 7.56
C VAL A 165 6.43 9.56 8.64
N SER A 166 6.76 10.07 9.84
CA SER A 166 5.80 10.32 10.92
C SER A 166 4.68 11.25 10.46
N ALA A 167 5.03 12.41 9.89
CA ALA A 167 4.07 13.36 9.34
C ALA A 167 3.20 12.74 8.23
N ALA A 168 3.81 11.99 7.32
CA ALA A 168 3.09 11.31 6.25
C ALA A 168 2.12 10.25 6.77
N LYS A 169 2.50 9.45 7.80
CA LYS A 169 1.61 8.44 8.39
C LYS A 169 0.46 9.06 9.18
N ALA A 170 0.69 10.16 9.89
CA ALA A 170 -0.39 10.93 10.53
C ALA A 170 -1.38 11.50 9.48
N SER A 171 -0.85 12.03 8.37
CA SER A 171 -1.66 12.49 7.23
C SER A 171 -2.45 11.35 6.59
N LEU A 172 -1.83 10.17 6.39
CA LEU A 172 -2.48 8.96 5.87
C LEU A 172 -3.71 8.58 6.70
N GLU A 173 -3.56 8.56 8.03
CA GLU A 173 -4.65 8.24 8.96
C GLU A 173 -5.79 9.27 8.89
N ALA A 174 -5.44 10.55 8.79
CA ALA A 174 -6.44 11.63 8.62
C ALA A 174 -7.20 11.48 7.30
N ILE A 175 -6.49 11.25 6.18
CA ILE A 175 -7.08 11.04 4.86
C ILE A 175 -7.97 9.79 4.87
N SER A 176 -7.52 8.68 5.45
CA SER A 176 -8.30 7.45 5.54
C SER A 176 -9.61 7.65 6.31
N ARG A 177 -9.60 8.39 7.43
CA ARG A 177 -10.82 8.73 8.17
C ARG A 177 -11.78 9.58 7.33
N GLN A 178 -11.25 10.55 6.58
CA GLN A 178 -12.07 11.40 5.73
C GLN A 178 -12.68 10.62 4.55
N ILE A 179 -11.90 9.74 3.93
CA ILE A 179 -12.42 8.80 2.91
C ILE A 179 -13.55 7.93 3.50
N ALA A 180 -13.36 7.37 4.70
CA ALA A 180 -14.37 6.55 5.35
C ALA A 180 -15.68 7.31 5.57
N TYR A 181 -15.62 8.59 5.89
CA TYR A 181 -16.79 9.42 6.11
C TYR A 181 -17.47 9.83 4.79
N GLU A 182 -16.71 10.41 3.86
CA GLU A 182 -17.27 11.00 2.64
C GLU A 182 -17.72 9.95 1.60
N PHE A 183 -17.08 8.78 1.58
CA PHE A 183 -17.42 7.71 0.64
C PHE A 183 -18.35 6.63 1.24
N ALA A 184 -18.79 6.80 2.48
CA ALA A 184 -19.69 5.84 3.16
C ALA A 184 -21.00 5.58 2.40
N ALA A 185 -21.61 6.63 1.83
CA ALA A 185 -22.83 6.52 1.05
C ALA A 185 -22.71 5.64 -0.21
N PHE A 186 -21.48 5.40 -0.67
CA PHE A 186 -21.17 4.55 -1.82
C PHE A 186 -20.71 3.14 -1.41
N GLY A 187 -20.89 2.77 -0.13
CA GLY A 187 -20.50 1.46 0.40
C GLY A 187 -18.97 1.27 0.60
N ILE A 188 -18.18 2.34 0.49
CA ILE A 188 -16.73 2.28 0.64
C ILE A 188 -16.35 2.50 2.11
N LYS A 189 -15.53 1.59 2.65
CA LYS A 189 -15.01 1.62 4.02
C LYS A 189 -13.49 1.74 3.97
N SER A 190 -12.90 2.65 4.75
CA SER A 190 -11.46 2.88 4.78
C SER A 190 -10.90 2.71 6.18
N ASN A 191 -9.80 1.96 6.29
CA ASN A 191 -9.11 1.70 7.55
C ASN A 191 -7.60 1.70 7.37
N CYS A 192 -6.90 2.12 8.42
CA CYS A 192 -5.46 1.98 8.55
C CYS A 192 -5.12 0.80 9.47
N ILE A 193 -4.21 -0.06 9.02
CA ILE A 193 -3.65 -1.15 9.84
C ILE A 193 -2.30 -0.68 10.36
N GLN A 194 -2.18 -0.58 11.68
CA GLN A 194 -0.90 -0.41 12.34
C GLN A 194 -0.27 -1.79 12.55
N ALA A 195 0.55 -2.22 11.59
CA ALA A 195 1.28 -3.47 11.72
C ALA A 195 2.35 -3.36 12.82
N GLY A 196 2.58 -4.44 13.53
CA GLY A 196 3.74 -4.57 14.42
C GLY A 196 5.07 -4.51 13.63
N VAL A 197 6.18 -4.54 14.35
CA VAL A 197 7.51 -4.56 13.73
C VAL A 197 7.66 -5.86 12.94
N THR A 198 7.63 -5.75 11.63
CA THR A 198 7.70 -6.87 10.70
C THR A 198 8.99 -6.78 9.90
N ASP A 199 9.72 -7.90 9.77
CA ASP A 199 10.98 -7.93 9.02
C ASP A 199 10.74 -7.78 7.52
N THR A 200 10.87 -6.55 7.04
CA THR A 200 10.66 -6.15 5.65
C THR A 200 11.85 -5.34 5.15
N LYS A 201 12.04 -5.27 3.83
CA LYS A 201 13.03 -4.37 3.22
C LYS A 201 12.86 -2.92 3.73
N SER A 202 11.62 -2.47 3.92
CA SER A 202 11.33 -1.11 4.45
C SER A 202 11.80 -0.92 5.90
N LEU A 203 11.65 -1.93 6.77
CA LEU A 203 12.18 -1.85 8.13
C LEU A 203 13.70 -1.79 8.13
N GLN A 204 14.35 -2.58 7.27
CA GLN A 204 15.82 -2.65 7.17
C GLN A 204 16.43 -1.32 6.74
N MET A 205 15.71 -0.47 6.03
CA MET A 205 16.15 0.90 5.66
C MET A 205 16.12 1.87 6.85
N ILE A 206 15.40 1.58 7.92
CA ILE A 206 15.34 2.47 9.10
C ILE A 206 16.66 2.36 9.86
N PRO A 207 17.35 3.48 10.16
CA PRO A 207 18.57 3.47 10.97
C PRO A 207 18.33 2.75 12.32
N ASN A 208 19.25 1.88 12.70
CA ASN A 208 19.15 1.06 13.92
C ASN A 208 17.94 0.09 13.94
N SER A 209 17.50 -0.41 12.80
CA SER A 209 16.39 -1.35 12.69
C SER A 209 16.57 -2.62 13.57
N ALA A 210 17.80 -3.09 13.78
CA ALA A 210 18.10 -4.19 14.69
C ALA A 210 17.64 -3.89 16.14
N LYS A 211 17.90 -2.67 16.64
CA LYS A 211 17.45 -2.24 17.97
C LYS A 211 15.92 -2.12 18.04
N ILE A 212 15.28 -1.69 16.96
CA ILE A 212 13.81 -1.63 16.87
C ILE A 212 13.22 -3.04 16.99
N LYS A 213 13.79 -4.03 16.29
CA LYS A 213 13.38 -5.44 16.39
C LYS A 213 13.56 -5.97 17.81
N GLU A 214 14.73 -5.74 18.43
CA GLU A 214 15.00 -6.17 19.80
C GLU A 214 13.99 -5.57 20.79
N MET A 215 13.70 -4.27 20.67
CA MET A 215 12.70 -3.62 21.51
C MET A 215 11.29 -4.18 21.30
N ALA A 216 10.93 -4.52 20.06
CA ALA A 216 9.63 -5.14 19.75
C ALA A 216 9.51 -6.52 20.41
N ILE A 217 10.56 -7.36 20.31
CA ILE A 217 10.61 -8.68 20.98
C ILE A 217 10.47 -8.53 22.51
N ARG A 218 11.16 -7.56 23.11
CA ARG A 218 11.06 -7.32 24.57
C ARG A 218 9.68 -6.85 25.02
N ARG A 219 8.92 -6.18 24.16
CA ARG A 219 7.57 -5.69 24.47
C ARG A 219 6.47 -6.71 24.16
N ASN A 220 6.76 -7.67 23.31
CA ASN A 220 5.81 -8.71 22.94
C ASN A 220 5.97 -9.88 23.94
N PRO A 221 4.90 -10.28 24.66
CA PRO A 221 4.95 -11.37 25.62
C PRO A 221 4.98 -12.77 24.98
N PHE A 222 4.87 -12.87 23.64
CA PHE A 222 4.82 -14.14 22.91
C PHE A 222 5.96 -14.28 21.92
#